data_25acb005d4235ef4c9e6659b7fbcae84
#
_entry.id   25acb005d4235ef4c9e6659b7fbcae84
#
_cell.length_a   1.000
_cell.length_b   1.000
_cell.length_c   1.000
_cell.angle_alpha   90.00
_cell.angle_beta   90.00
_cell.angle_gamma   90.00
#
_symmetry.space_group_name_H-M   'P 1'
#
loop_
_entity.id
_entity.type
_entity.pdbx_description
1 polymer ?
#
loop_
_entity_poly.entity_id
_entity_poly.type
_entity_poly.pdbx_seq_one_letter_code
_entity_poly.pdbx_strand_id
1 'polypeptide(L)'
;MFVDTAFGNNFIIDICDNTDLFKNENFVSDIDSLFDVIKNIYRTTPHLDRTRKGHALSSVVLNDTHLIERPRMKPLLEWVKSRILLAGKHLPTTGTDLKFTKAWANRMFDGYEIRCHIHDLKLDGVAIFYSDVPAGSADLVFIKDGADGAVCPDYPDADRKHVSPMEGMLVIHPTGMPHAVSKHIGDNPRTCFIFEFVFINDN
;
A
#
# COMPACT_ATOMS: atom_id res chain seq x y z
N MET A 1 -9.70 -1.04 15.09
CA MET A 1 -9.23 -2.23 14.32
C MET A 1 -10.41 -3.14 14.04
N PHE A 2 -10.60 -3.50 12.81
CA PHE A 2 -11.68 -4.34 12.31
C PHE A 2 -11.10 -5.46 11.45
N VAL A 3 -11.60 -6.70 11.58
CA VAL A 3 -11.21 -7.85 10.76
C VAL A 3 -12.35 -8.14 9.78
N ASP A 4 -12.05 -8.19 8.51
CA ASP A 4 -12.98 -8.60 7.45
C ASP A 4 -12.36 -9.78 6.67
N THR A 5 -13.13 -10.40 5.82
CA THR A 5 -12.70 -11.55 5.05
C THR A 5 -13.01 -11.35 3.57
N ALA A 6 -12.09 -11.81 2.73
CA ALA A 6 -12.33 -11.95 1.32
C ALA A 6 -11.81 -13.31 0.84
N PHE A 7 -12.72 -14.12 0.28
CA PHE A 7 -12.40 -15.40 -0.34
C PHE A 7 -11.63 -16.39 0.56
N GLY A 8 -12.00 -16.42 1.85
CA GLY A 8 -11.39 -17.30 2.85
C GLY A 8 -10.11 -16.76 3.51
N ASN A 9 -9.63 -15.59 3.11
CA ASN A 9 -8.50 -14.91 3.74
C ASN A 9 -8.97 -13.74 4.59
N ASN A 10 -8.35 -13.56 5.76
CA ASN A 10 -8.59 -12.38 6.58
C ASN A 10 -7.76 -11.20 6.04
N PHE A 11 -8.34 -10.02 6.11
CA PHE A 11 -7.61 -8.77 6.04
C PHE A 11 -8.08 -7.85 7.17
N ILE A 12 -7.25 -6.93 7.58
CA ILE A 12 -7.49 -6.09 8.73
C ILE A 12 -7.54 -4.63 8.28
N ILE A 13 -8.55 -3.91 8.78
CA ILE A 13 -8.67 -2.46 8.61
C ILE A 13 -8.50 -1.79 9.97
N ASP A 14 -7.69 -0.77 9.99
CA ASP A 14 -7.53 0.10 11.14
C ASP A 14 -7.49 1.57 10.72
N ILE A 15 -7.73 2.49 11.63
CA ILE A 15 -7.73 3.93 11.36
C ILE A 15 -6.75 4.60 12.31
N CYS A 16 -5.88 5.41 11.77
CA CYS A 16 -5.02 6.31 12.50
C CYS A 16 -5.79 7.61 12.77
N ASP A 17 -6.16 7.84 14.00
CA ASP A 17 -6.81 9.06 14.47
C ASP A 17 -5.82 10.20 14.79
N ASN A 18 -4.54 9.87 14.93
CA ASN A 18 -3.48 10.84 15.10
C ASN A 18 -2.96 11.34 13.74
N THR A 19 -3.61 12.37 13.21
CA THR A 19 -3.27 12.95 11.91
C THR A 19 -1.88 13.60 11.87
N ASP A 20 -1.31 13.98 13.03
CA ASP A 20 0.04 14.55 13.09
C ASP A 20 1.12 13.57 12.60
N LEU A 21 0.85 12.26 12.62
CA LEU A 21 1.78 11.25 12.10
C LEU A 21 2.01 11.36 10.59
N PHE A 22 1.05 11.91 9.83
CA PHE A 22 1.10 11.92 8.36
C PHE A 22 0.60 13.20 7.69
N LYS A 23 0.15 14.21 8.46
CA LYS A 23 -0.35 15.51 7.95
C LYS A 23 0.43 16.72 8.47
N ASN A 24 1.40 16.55 9.38
CA ASN A 24 2.21 17.70 9.79
C ASN A 24 3.05 18.21 8.59
N GLU A 25 3.31 19.51 8.57
CA GLU A 25 3.97 20.18 7.46
C GLU A 25 5.33 19.58 7.09
N ASN A 26 6.11 19.15 8.09
CA ASN A 26 7.42 18.55 7.86
C ASN A 26 7.30 17.20 7.16
N PHE A 27 6.32 16.36 7.54
CA PHE A 27 6.07 15.08 6.88
C PHE A 27 5.61 15.31 5.43
N VAL A 28 4.62 16.17 5.23
CA VAL A 28 4.08 16.47 3.90
C VAL A 28 5.17 17.01 2.99
N SER A 29 5.95 17.98 3.46
CA SER A 29 7.06 18.55 2.68
C SER A 29 8.13 17.52 2.31
N ASP A 30 8.46 16.59 3.23
CA ASP A 30 9.43 15.51 2.96
C ASP A 30 8.91 14.54 1.89
N ILE A 31 7.62 14.20 1.94
CA ILE A 31 6.99 13.33 0.94
C ILE A 31 6.83 14.03 -0.42
N ASP A 32 6.49 15.31 -0.45
CA ASP A 32 6.44 16.07 -1.70
C ASP A 32 7.82 16.15 -2.35
N SER A 33 8.87 16.40 -1.57
CA SER A 33 10.26 16.39 -2.06
C SER A 33 10.65 15.01 -2.62
N LEU A 34 10.19 13.91 -2.02
CA LEU A 34 10.38 12.56 -2.54
C LEU A 34 9.72 12.43 -3.92
N PHE A 35 8.47 12.86 -4.07
CA PHE A 35 7.76 12.76 -5.34
C PHE A 35 8.35 13.66 -6.42
N ASP A 36 8.94 14.81 -6.08
CA ASP A 36 9.67 15.64 -7.03
C ASP A 36 10.92 14.93 -7.56
N VAL A 37 11.66 14.23 -6.72
CA VAL A 37 12.78 13.36 -7.14
C VAL A 37 12.29 12.27 -8.08
N ILE A 38 11.22 11.57 -7.73
CA ILE A 38 10.64 10.49 -8.56
C ILE A 38 10.17 11.04 -9.90
N LYS A 39 9.49 12.17 -9.91
CA LYS A 39 9.05 12.85 -11.15
C LYS A 39 10.23 13.18 -12.06
N ASN A 40 11.35 13.62 -11.49
CA ASN A 40 12.56 13.86 -12.25
C ASN A 40 13.16 12.56 -12.82
N ILE A 41 13.19 11.47 -12.03
CA ILE A 41 13.64 10.14 -12.51
C ILE A 41 12.79 9.69 -13.70
N TYR A 42 11.46 9.77 -13.62
CA TYR A 42 10.58 9.38 -14.73
C TYR A 42 10.83 10.24 -15.97
N ARG A 43 11.02 11.54 -15.81
CA ARG A 43 11.31 12.45 -16.93
C ARG A 43 12.63 12.15 -17.63
N THR A 44 13.66 11.74 -16.86
CA THR A 44 15.01 11.48 -17.40
C THR A 44 15.23 10.01 -17.81
N THR A 45 14.26 9.13 -17.53
CA THR A 45 14.36 7.69 -17.79
C THR A 45 13.13 7.21 -18.60
N PRO A 46 13.11 7.46 -19.92
CA PRO A 46 11.90 7.27 -20.75
C PRO A 46 11.29 5.88 -20.73
N HIS A 47 12.07 4.82 -20.46
CA HIS A 47 11.53 3.47 -20.39
C HIS A 47 10.66 3.24 -19.15
N LEU A 48 10.85 4.01 -18.08
CA LEU A 48 9.98 3.95 -16.89
C LEU A 48 8.63 4.62 -17.14
N ASP A 49 8.59 5.64 -17.98
CA ASP A 49 7.36 6.37 -18.33
C ASP A 49 6.41 5.54 -19.18
N ARG A 50 6.93 4.59 -19.99
CA ARG A 50 6.11 3.74 -20.88
C ARG A 50 5.10 2.86 -20.13
N THR A 51 5.39 2.50 -18.89
CA THR A 51 4.53 1.62 -18.10
C THR A 51 3.48 2.36 -17.30
N ARG A 52 3.63 3.68 -17.11
CA ARG A 52 2.81 4.48 -16.19
C ARG A 52 2.19 5.74 -16.78
N LYS A 53 2.52 6.11 -18.03
CA LYS A 53 1.92 7.22 -18.80
C LYS A 53 1.64 8.52 -18.03
N GLY A 54 2.47 8.86 -17.05
CA GLY A 54 2.31 10.08 -16.25
C GLY A 54 1.15 10.08 -15.24
N HIS A 55 0.42 8.97 -15.10
CA HIS A 55 -0.75 8.90 -14.22
C HIS A 55 -0.44 8.42 -12.79
N ALA A 56 0.79 7.96 -12.52
CA ALA A 56 1.24 7.65 -11.17
C ALA A 56 2.73 7.90 -10.99
N LEU A 57 3.09 8.32 -9.79
CA LEU A 57 4.47 8.34 -9.31
C LEU A 57 4.61 7.26 -8.24
N SER A 58 5.63 6.42 -8.36
CA SER A 58 5.90 5.39 -7.37
C SER A 58 7.36 5.39 -6.97
N SER A 59 7.62 5.43 -5.69
CA SER A 59 8.98 5.39 -5.17
C SER A 59 9.61 3.98 -5.19
N VAL A 60 8.90 2.98 -5.70
CA VAL A 60 9.45 1.63 -5.95
C VAL A 60 10.66 1.63 -6.89
N VAL A 61 10.88 2.72 -7.63
CA VAL A 61 12.07 2.92 -8.49
C VAL A 61 13.35 3.23 -7.70
N LEU A 62 13.22 3.53 -6.42
CA LEU A 62 14.32 3.72 -5.49
C LEU A 62 14.69 2.40 -4.82
N ASN A 63 15.64 2.42 -3.86
CA ASN A 63 15.96 1.22 -3.09
C ASN A 63 14.80 0.80 -2.17
N ASP A 64 14.79 -0.45 -1.75
CA ASP A 64 13.69 -1.06 -0.99
C ASP A 64 13.50 -0.45 0.41
N THR A 65 14.55 0.16 0.98
CA THR A 65 14.55 0.69 2.35
C THR A 65 14.43 2.21 2.43
N HIS A 66 14.39 2.91 1.29
CA HIS A 66 14.44 4.38 1.24
C HIS A 66 13.38 5.10 2.11
N LEU A 67 12.17 4.53 2.26
CA LEU A 67 11.14 5.07 3.15
C LEU A 67 11.37 4.67 4.61
N ILE A 68 11.85 3.44 4.84
CA ILE A 68 12.13 2.92 6.18
C ILE A 68 13.23 3.75 6.86
N GLU A 69 14.19 4.21 6.08
CA GLU A 69 15.34 4.99 6.56
C GLU A 69 15.05 6.49 6.70
N ARG A 70 13.89 6.97 6.24
CA ARG A 70 13.54 8.39 6.37
C ARG A 70 13.17 8.75 7.81
N PRO A 71 13.88 9.73 8.42
CA PRO A 71 13.58 10.11 9.81
C PRO A 71 12.14 10.57 10.04
N ARG A 72 11.53 11.24 9.05
CA ARG A 72 10.15 11.73 9.13
C ARG A 72 9.10 10.62 9.05
N MET A 73 9.45 9.46 8.47
CA MET A 73 8.59 8.28 8.43
C MET A 73 8.56 7.50 9.75
N LYS A 74 9.57 7.66 10.61
CA LYS A 74 9.74 6.86 11.82
C LYS A 74 8.51 6.80 12.72
N PRO A 75 7.83 7.91 13.07
CA PRO A 75 6.62 7.85 13.92
C PRO A 75 5.48 7.06 13.26
N LEU A 76 5.28 7.21 11.95
CA LEU A 76 4.28 6.44 11.21
C LEU A 76 4.65 4.96 11.14
N LEU A 77 5.93 4.63 10.90
CA LEU A 77 6.42 3.26 10.89
C LEU A 77 6.22 2.55 12.23
N GLU A 78 6.50 3.23 13.34
CA GLU A 78 6.29 2.68 14.69
C GLU A 78 4.80 2.42 14.94
N TRP A 79 3.93 3.34 14.53
CA TRP A 79 2.49 3.13 14.63
C TRP A 79 2.04 1.94 13.76
N VAL A 80 2.40 1.89 12.48
CA VAL A 80 2.06 0.79 11.57
C VAL A 80 2.56 -0.54 12.14
N LYS A 81 3.82 -0.60 12.61
CA LYS A 81 4.40 -1.79 13.25
C LYS A 81 3.54 -2.27 14.42
N SER A 82 3.16 -1.36 15.31
CA SER A 82 2.31 -1.70 16.47
C SER A 82 0.96 -2.28 16.05
N ARG A 83 0.37 -1.75 14.96
CA ARG A 83 -0.92 -2.24 14.46
C ARG A 83 -0.80 -3.62 13.80
N ILE A 84 0.28 -3.88 13.06
CA ILE A 84 0.56 -5.19 12.46
C ILE A 84 0.73 -6.24 13.56
N LEU A 85 1.50 -5.96 14.60
CA LEU A 85 1.70 -6.89 15.73
C LEU A 85 0.37 -7.20 16.43
N LEU A 86 -0.50 -6.21 16.65
CA LEU A 86 -1.84 -6.42 17.18
C LEU A 86 -2.75 -7.25 16.26
N ALA A 87 -2.55 -7.10 14.95
CA ALA A 87 -3.29 -7.83 13.91
C ALA A 87 -2.80 -9.26 13.72
N GLY A 88 -1.58 -9.60 14.17
CA GLY A 88 -0.89 -10.86 13.90
C GLY A 88 -1.72 -12.10 14.21
N LYS A 89 -2.53 -12.08 15.28
CA LYS A 89 -3.44 -13.21 15.65
C LYS A 89 -4.51 -13.53 14.58
N HIS A 90 -4.73 -12.65 13.61
CA HIS A 90 -5.70 -12.80 12.53
C HIS A 90 -5.04 -13.07 11.17
N LEU A 91 -3.72 -13.08 11.13
CA LEU A 91 -2.93 -13.39 9.94
C LEU A 91 -2.48 -14.87 9.96
N PRO A 92 -2.11 -15.44 8.80
CA PRO A 92 -1.61 -16.84 8.73
C PRO A 92 -0.33 -17.07 9.54
N THR A 93 0.49 -16.04 9.66
CA THR A 93 1.74 -16.04 10.42
C THR A 93 1.68 -14.97 11.50
N THR A 94 2.42 -15.18 12.59
CA THR A 94 2.51 -14.25 13.71
C THR A 94 3.92 -14.29 14.31
N GLY A 95 4.30 -13.23 15.04
CA GLY A 95 5.57 -13.16 15.73
C GLY A 95 5.53 -12.18 16.89
N THR A 96 6.58 -12.16 17.69
CA THR A 96 6.76 -11.22 18.81
C THR A 96 7.23 -9.85 18.35
N ASP A 97 7.87 -9.82 17.18
CA ASP A 97 8.32 -8.60 16.50
C ASP A 97 8.17 -8.73 14.98
N LEU A 98 8.45 -7.68 14.24
CA LEU A 98 8.46 -7.70 12.77
C LEU A 98 9.56 -6.80 12.21
N LYS A 99 9.97 -7.14 10.98
CA LYS A 99 10.89 -6.34 10.17
C LYS A 99 10.19 -5.92 8.88
N PHE A 100 10.21 -4.63 8.58
CA PHE A 100 9.89 -4.15 7.24
C PHE A 100 11.04 -4.50 6.29
N THR A 101 10.74 -5.18 5.21
CA THR A 101 11.71 -5.61 4.20
C THR A 101 11.77 -4.64 3.04
N LYS A 102 10.63 -4.01 2.73
CA LYS A 102 10.47 -3.04 1.66
C LYS A 102 9.38 -2.04 2.01
N ALA A 103 9.56 -0.78 1.59
CA ALA A 103 8.53 0.23 1.69
C ALA A 103 8.61 1.21 0.53
N TRP A 104 7.44 1.60 -0.02
CA TRP A 104 7.37 2.61 -1.07
C TRP A 104 6.09 3.43 -0.98
N ALA A 105 6.11 4.61 -1.59
CA ALA A 105 4.97 5.49 -1.72
C ALA A 105 4.43 5.47 -3.15
N ASN A 106 3.12 5.50 -3.29
CA ASN A 106 2.43 5.70 -4.56
C ASN A 106 1.59 6.97 -4.50
N ARG A 107 1.73 7.81 -5.52
CA ARG A 107 0.85 8.95 -5.78
C ARG A 107 0.15 8.71 -7.12
N MET A 108 -1.16 8.47 -7.05
CA MET A 108 -1.99 8.12 -8.21
C MET A 108 -2.77 9.34 -8.67
N PHE A 109 -2.75 9.59 -9.97
CA PHE A 109 -3.48 10.66 -10.63
C PHE A 109 -4.68 10.11 -11.41
N ASP A 110 -5.52 11.00 -11.93
CA ASP A 110 -6.70 10.63 -12.71
C ASP A 110 -6.41 9.61 -13.82
N GLY A 111 -7.30 8.64 -13.95
CA GLY A 111 -7.23 7.59 -14.96
C GLY A 111 -6.26 6.43 -14.65
N TYR A 112 -5.48 6.48 -13.56
CA TYR A 112 -4.56 5.40 -13.21
C TYR A 112 -5.21 4.27 -12.42
N GLU A 113 -4.78 3.06 -12.70
CA GLU A 113 -5.18 1.83 -12.01
C GLU A 113 -3.95 0.94 -11.77
N ILE A 114 -4.03 0.04 -10.81
CA ILE A 114 -3.03 -1.01 -10.60
C ILE A 114 -3.68 -2.36 -10.89
N ARG A 115 -3.10 -3.09 -11.83
CA ARG A 115 -3.58 -4.41 -12.22
C ARG A 115 -3.45 -5.41 -11.08
N CYS A 116 -4.24 -6.48 -11.16
CA CYS A 116 -4.20 -7.58 -10.20
C CYS A 116 -2.78 -8.14 -10.08
N HIS A 117 -2.34 -8.33 -8.85
CA HIS A 117 -1.04 -8.89 -8.49
C HIS A 117 -1.07 -9.48 -7.08
N ILE A 118 -0.02 -10.21 -6.75
CA ILE A 118 0.33 -10.65 -5.39
C ILE A 118 1.73 -10.13 -5.07
N HIS A 119 2.11 -10.21 -3.80
CA HIS A 119 3.47 -9.90 -3.35
C HIS A 119 4.33 -11.16 -3.20
N ASP A 120 5.60 -11.00 -2.84
CA ASP A 120 6.51 -12.13 -2.65
C ASP A 120 6.01 -13.04 -1.52
N LEU A 121 5.74 -14.31 -1.87
CA LEU A 121 5.24 -15.32 -0.92
C LEU A 121 6.24 -15.70 0.19
N LYS A 122 7.47 -15.21 0.14
CA LYS A 122 8.45 -15.35 1.23
C LYS A 122 8.23 -14.35 2.36
N LEU A 123 7.33 -13.39 2.17
CA LEU A 123 6.94 -12.39 3.15
C LEU A 123 5.63 -12.81 3.83
N ASP A 124 5.40 -12.31 5.03
CA ASP A 124 4.22 -12.66 5.82
C ASP A 124 3.01 -11.75 5.50
N GLY A 125 3.26 -10.52 5.12
CA GLY A 125 2.15 -9.63 4.82
C GLY A 125 2.56 -8.30 4.18
N VAL A 126 1.50 -7.59 3.82
CA VAL A 126 1.54 -6.24 3.27
C VAL A 126 0.65 -5.34 4.09
N ALA A 127 1.11 -4.14 4.38
CA ALA A 127 0.32 -3.10 5.00
C ALA A 127 0.26 -1.88 4.06
N ILE A 128 -0.93 -1.35 3.81
CA ILE A 128 -1.17 -0.19 2.95
C ILE A 128 -1.76 0.92 3.80
N PHE A 129 -1.03 2.01 3.97
CA PHE A 129 -1.48 3.18 4.70
C PHE A 129 -1.86 4.31 3.75
N TYR A 130 -3.04 4.88 3.91
CA TYR A 130 -3.59 5.93 3.05
C TYR A 130 -3.46 7.29 3.74
N SER A 131 -2.55 8.13 3.24
CA SER A 131 -2.29 9.46 3.83
C SER A 131 -3.09 10.57 3.19
N ASP A 132 -3.52 10.41 1.93
CA ASP A 132 -4.26 11.40 1.20
C ASP A 132 -5.28 10.71 0.28
N VAL A 133 -6.57 10.96 0.55
CA VAL A 133 -7.68 10.23 -0.08
C VAL A 133 -8.77 11.24 -0.49
N PRO A 134 -8.59 11.94 -1.62
CA PRO A 134 -9.61 12.84 -2.14
C PRO A 134 -10.87 12.11 -2.60
N ALA A 135 -11.94 12.84 -2.83
CA ALA A 135 -13.16 12.30 -3.42
C ALA A 135 -12.88 11.64 -4.78
N GLY A 136 -13.49 10.50 -5.05
CA GLY A 136 -13.24 9.70 -6.26
C GLY A 136 -12.00 8.81 -6.20
N SER A 137 -11.37 8.70 -5.03
CA SER A 137 -10.21 7.82 -4.85
C SER A 137 -10.51 6.37 -5.19
N ALA A 138 -9.54 5.74 -5.85
CA ALA A 138 -9.58 4.35 -6.26
C ALA A 138 -9.70 3.39 -5.07
N ASP A 139 -10.54 2.36 -5.20
CA ASP A 139 -10.66 1.27 -4.22
C ASP A 139 -9.47 0.32 -4.28
N LEU A 140 -9.12 -0.27 -3.14
CA LEU A 140 -8.39 -1.53 -3.09
C LEU A 140 -9.40 -2.66 -3.36
N VAL A 141 -9.09 -3.53 -4.31
CA VAL A 141 -10.00 -4.60 -4.73
C VAL A 141 -9.30 -5.94 -4.51
N PHE A 142 -9.77 -6.71 -3.53
CA PHE A 142 -9.36 -8.10 -3.39
C PHE A 142 -10.10 -8.96 -4.41
N ILE A 143 -9.40 -9.93 -4.99
CA ILE A 143 -9.89 -10.75 -6.09
C ILE A 143 -9.80 -12.21 -5.66
N LYS A 144 -10.84 -12.98 -5.94
CA LYS A 144 -10.89 -14.40 -5.65
C LYS A 144 -9.76 -15.13 -6.38
N ASP A 145 -9.03 -15.95 -5.64
CA ASP A 145 -7.97 -16.78 -6.20
C ASP A 145 -8.58 -17.84 -7.13
N GLY A 146 -8.04 -18.02 -8.30
CA GLY A 146 -8.56 -18.97 -9.27
C GLY A 146 -8.02 -18.84 -10.69
N ALA A 147 -7.13 -17.90 -10.92
CA ALA A 147 -6.45 -17.79 -12.22
C ALA A 147 -4.94 -17.76 -12.02
N ASP A 148 -4.30 -18.80 -12.45
CA ASP A 148 -2.87 -19.01 -12.69
C ASP A 148 -2.06 -17.73 -12.95
N GLY A 149 -1.73 -16.94 -11.94
CA GLY A 149 -0.82 -15.79 -12.05
C GLY A 149 -1.12 -14.77 -13.17
N ALA A 150 -2.22 -14.96 -13.89
CA ALA A 150 -2.62 -14.11 -14.98
C ALA A 150 -3.28 -12.84 -14.45
N VAL A 151 -2.76 -11.73 -14.86
CA VAL A 151 -3.35 -10.40 -14.76
C VAL A 151 -4.83 -10.49 -15.16
N CYS A 152 -5.74 -10.25 -14.21
CA CYS A 152 -7.17 -10.40 -14.41
C CYS A 152 -7.82 -9.15 -14.98
N PRO A 153 -8.13 -9.09 -16.28
CA PRO A 153 -8.89 -7.98 -16.81
C PRO A 153 -10.40 -8.09 -16.53
N ASP A 154 -10.98 -9.29 -16.41
CA ASP A 154 -12.42 -9.50 -16.51
C ASP A 154 -13.02 -10.45 -15.46
N TYR A 155 -12.67 -10.28 -14.16
CA TYR A 155 -13.39 -11.03 -13.12
C TYR A 155 -14.79 -10.50 -12.92
N PRO A 156 -15.80 -11.38 -12.78
CA PRO A 156 -17.16 -10.98 -12.39
C PRO A 156 -17.13 -10.22 -11.06
N ASP A 157 -18.04 -9.27 -10.87
CA ASP A 157 -18.15 -8.49 -9.63
C ASP A 157 -18.34 -9.39 -8.39
N ALA A 158 -18.97 -10.57 -8.57
CA ALA A 158 -19.15 -11.56 -7.50
C ALA A 158 -17.81 -12.11 -6.93
N ASP A 159 -16.73 -12.02 -7.69
CA ASP A 159 -15.39 -12.47 -7.30
C ASP A 159 -14.48 -11.30 -6.87
N ARG A 160 -15.08 -10.17 -6.49
CA ARG A 160 -14.37 -8.95 -6.04
C ARG A 160 -14.88 -8.48 -4.70
N LYS A 161 -13.98 -8.09 -3.83
CA LYS A 161 -14.27 -7.40 -2.57
C LYS A 161 -13.61 -6.03 -2.60
N HIS A 162 -14.43 -5.00 -2.67
CA HIS A 162 -13.98 -3.60 -2.68
C HIS A 162 -13.78 -3.08 -1.25
N VAL A 163 -12.68 -2.37 -1.05
CA VAL A 163 -12.36 -1.60 0.16
C VAL A 163 -12.11 -0.16 -0.28
N SER A 164 -13.09 0.70 -0.03
CA SER A 164 -12.96 2.13 -0.32
C SER A 164 -12.06 2.78 0.73
N PRO A 165 -10.94 3.37 0.34
CA PRO A 165 -10.00 3.93 1.29
C PRO A 165 -10.55 5.21 1.94
N MET A 166 -10.10 5.46 3.16
CA MET A 166 -10.26 6.74 3.86
C MET A 166 -8.89 7.24 4.30
N GLU A 167 -8.77 8.53 4.50
CA GLU A 167 -7.58 9.13 5.05
C GLU A 167 -7.27 8.58 6.45
N GLY A 168 -6.01 8.24 6.70
CA GLY A 168 -5.58 7.55 7.93
C GLY A 168 -5.88 6.05 7.97
N MET A 169 -6.52 5.47 6.94
CA MET A 169 -6.80 4.04 6.91
C MET A 169 -5.50 3.24 6.70
N LEU A 170 -5.38 2.16 7.46
CA LEU A 170 -4.40 1.10 7.29
C LEU A 170 -5.13 -0.19 6.92
N VAL A 171 -4.74 -0.81 5.81
CA VAL A 171 -5.20 -2.15 5.42
C VAL A 171 -4.03 -3.11 5.50
N ILE A 172 -4.19 -4.23 6.22
CA ILE A 172 -3.16 -5.26 6.38
C ILE A 172 -3.72 -6.56 5.80
N HIS A 173 -2.96 -7.22 4.94
CA HIS A 173 -3.36 -8.48 4.32
C HIS A 173 -2.16 -9.43 4.05
N PRO A 174 -2.40 -10.75 3.91
CA PRO A 174 -1.36 -11.71 3.50
C PRO A 174 -0.82 -11.41 2.10
N THR A 175 0.45 -11.71 1.86
CA THR A 175 1.13 -11.48 0.57
C THR A 175 0.51 -12.24 -0.60
N GLY A 176 0.03 -13.47 -0.35
CA GLY A 176 -0.60 -14.31 -1.37
C GLY A 176 -2.02 -13.91 -1.76
N MET A 177 -2.58 -12.86 -1.16
CA MET A 177 -3.93 -12.41 -1.45
C MET A 177 -3.96 -11.55 -2.73
N PRO A 178 -4.57 -12.04 -3.85
CA PRO A 178 -4.61 -11.29 -5.10
C PRO A 178 -5.41 -10.01 -4.93
N HIS A 179 -4.85 -8.90 -5.39
CA HIS A 179 -5.50 -7.61 -5.30
C HIS A 179 -5.12 -6.66 -6.44
N ALA A 180 -5.98 -5.70 -6.65
CA ALA A 180 -5.84 -4.64 -7.63
C ALA A 180 -6.19 -3.29 -7.00
N VAL A 181 -5.94 -2.22 -7.71
CA VAL A 181 -6.47 -0.89 -7.39
C VAL A 181 -7.31 -0.44 -8.56
N SER A 182 -8.57 -0.11 -8.31
CA SER A 182 -9.49 0.38 -9.33
C SER A 182 -9.02 1.70 -9.93
N LYS A 183 -9.66 2.15 -10.99
CA LYS A 183 -9.30 3.42 -11.63
C LYS A 183 -9.53 4.59 -10.65
N HIS A 184 -8.50 5.40 -10.44
CA HIS A 184 -8.62 6.67 -9.73
C HIS A 184 -9.32 7.70 -10.61
N ILE A 185 -10.32 8.39 -10.06
CA ILE A 185 -11.10 9.41 -10.79
C ILE A 185 -11.13 10.69 -9.95
N GLY A 186 -10.57 11.76 -10.48
CA GLY A 186 -10.58 13.07 -9.82
C GLY A 186 -9.30 13.86 -10.03
N ASP A 187 -9.41 15.17 -9.85
CA ASP A 187 -8.33 16.12 -10.11
C ASP A 187 -7.19 16.07 -9.08
N ASN A 188 -7.49 15.63 -7.86
CA ASN A 188 -6.51 15.56 -6.78
C ASN A 188 -5.92 14.15 -6.67
N PRO A 189 -4.60 14.00 -6.53
CA PRO A 189 -3.97 12.69 -6.45
C PRO A 189 -4.23 12.00 -5.12
N ARG A 190 -4.37 10.66 -5.14
CA ARG A 190 -4.37 9.80 -3.96
C ARG A 190 -2.94 9.40 -3.60
N THR A 191 -2.58 9.52 -2.32
CA THR A 191 -1.26 9.08 -1.82
C THR A 191 -1.41 7.96 -0.80
N CYS A 192 -0.63 6.90 -0.97
CA CYS A 192 -0.52 5.81 0.00
C CYS A 192 0.92 5.31 0.13
N PHE A 193 1.18 4.67 1.28
CA PHE A 193 2.45 4.01 1.60
C PHE A 193 2.21 2.51 1.72
N ILE A 194 3.09 1.72 1.13
CA ILE A 194 3.02 0.28 1.14
C ILE A 194 4.25 -0.24 1.89
N PHE A 195 4.03 -1.20 2.79
CA PHE A 195 5.05 -1.81 3.64
C PHE A 195 4.94 -3.32 3.51
N GLU A 196 5.99 -3.96 3.03
CA GLU A 196 6.15 -5.41 3.07
C GLU A 196 6.92 -5.81 4.33
N PHE A 197 6.47 -6.87 4.99
CA PHE A 197 7.05 -7.26 6.26
C PHE A 197 7.14 -8.78 6.46
N VAL A 198 8.04 -9.16 7.38
CA VAL A 198 8.15 -10.51 7.94
C VAL A 198 8.06 -10.44 9.46
N PHE A 199 7.38 -11.40 10.07
CA PHE A 199 7.39 -11.57 11.52
C PHE A 199 8.72 -12.16 11.99
N ILE A 200 9.14 -11.75 13.17
CA ILE A 200 10.35 -12.22 13.83
C ILE A 200 9.93 -12.80 15.19
N ASN A 201 10.45 -13.97 15.50
CA ASN A 201 10.32 -14.56 16.83
C ASN A 201 11.67 -14.41 17.53
N ASP A 202 11.65 -13.90 18.75
CA ASP A 202 12.82 -13.94 19.63
C ASP A 202 13.13 -15.41 19.92
N ASN A 203 14.33 -15.84 19.54
CA ASN A 203 14.85 -17.17 19.86
C ASN A 203 15.34 -17.20 21.31
#